data_11830cfa340ee1bae03129ece22b4dca
#
_entry.id   11830cfa340ee1bae03129ece22b4dca
#
_cell.length_a   1.000
_cell.length_b   1.000
_cell.length_c   1.000
_cell.angle_alpha   90.00
_cell.angle_beta   90.00
_cell.angle_gamma   90.00
#
_symmetry.space_group_name_H-M   'P 1'
#
loop_
_entity.id
_entity.type
_entity.pdbx_description
1 polymer ?
#
loop_
_entity_poly.entity_id
_entity_poly.type
_entity_poly.pdbx_seq_one_letter_code
_entity_poly.pdbx_strand_id
1 'polypeptide(L)'
;MLDYLLSPHQARREPADMFAVAAILVSFAVLVELFLPSLRGSIIIFAMVPAIPMLRSLLIEEELSDEKERPNSLFDAFAAEGTILARHGRLITILSWFFLGATVAYAAWYALLPPELSASLYADQVSEVEAIQNIASGMFTQAESATFLFTHNMQVLFLMFAFSLIHGIGSIYLLLWNASIIGVVIGEQVRGAGIISGLTGF
;
A
#
# COMPACT_ATOMS: atom_id res chain seq x y z
N MET A 1 -7.91 -11.44 -21.43
CA MET A 1 -6.51 -11.21 -21.00
C MET A 1 -6.44 -10.48 -19.66
N LEU A 2 -7.20 -9.41 -19.46
CA LEU A 2 -7.34 -8.73 -18.15
C LEU A 2 -7.95 -9.62 -17.07
N ASP A 3 -8.95 -10.45 -17.42
CA ASP A 3 -9.54 -11.43 -16.50
C ASP A 3 -8.53 -12.47 -16.02
N TYR A 4 -7.48 -12.71 -16.79
CA TYR A 4 -6.42 -13.64 -16.44
C TYR A 4 -5.45 -13.04 -15.42
N LEU A 5 -5.07 -11.78 -15.59
CA LEU A 5 -4.17 -11.05 -14.67
C LEU A 5 -4.85 -10.67 -13.34
N LEU A 6 -6.18 -10.60 -13.32
CA LEU A 6 -6.96 -10.15 -12.18
C LEU A 6 -7.72 -11.29 -11.48
N SER A 7 -7.47 -12.57 -11.85
CA SER A 7 -8.17 -13.68 -11.21
C SER A 7 -7.56 -13.99 -9.84
N PRO A 8 -8.38 -14.14 -8.77
CA PRO A 8 -7.90 -14.53 -7.45
C PRO A 8 -7.10 -15.83 -7.46
N HIS A 9 -7.47 -16.75 -8.34
CA HIS A 9 -6.83 -18.05 -8.48
C HIS A 9 -5.37 -17.93 -8.97
N GLN A 10 -5.07 -16.96 -9.84
CA GLN A 10 -3.71 -16.73 -10.32
C GLN A 10 -2.86 -16.00 -9.29
N ALA A 11 -3.40 -14.98 -8.61
CA ALA A 11 -2.72 -14.32 -7.51
C ALA A 11 -2.30 -15.30 -6.40
N ARG A 12 -3.09 -16.36 -6.20
CA ARG A 12 -2.75 -17.45 -5.28
C ARG A 12 -1.65 -18.38 -5.80
N ARG A 13 -1.54 -18.56 -7.11
CA ARG A 13 -0.49 -19.41 -7.71
C ARG A 13 0.85 -18.70 -7.79
N GLU A 14 0.83 -17.44 -8.21
CA GLU A 14 2.02 -16.60 -8.45
C GLU A 14 1.84 -15.25 -7.74
N PRO A 15 2.01 -15.20 -6.38
CA PRO A 15 1.81 -13.97 -5.62
C PRO A 15 2.67 -12.79 -6.09
N ALA A 16 3.83 -13.07 -6.70
CA ALA A 16 4.72 -12.05 -7.23
C ALA A 16 4.11 -11.25 -8.41
N ASP A 17 3.13 -11.80 -9.12
CA ASP A 17 2.41 -11.08 -10.19
C ASP A 17 1.65 -9.88 -9.63
N MET A 18 1.29 -9.91 -8.34
CA MET A 18 0.63 -8.80 -7.67
C MET A 18 1.48 -7.54 -7.60
N PHE A 19 2.80 -7.69 -7.65
CA PHE A 19 3.71 -6.56 -7.82
C PHE A 19 3.45 -5.81 -9.13
N ALA A 20 3.42 -6.54 -10.24
CA ALA A 20 3.16 -5.95 -11.56
C ALA A 20 1.76 -5.35 -11.66
N VAL A 21 0.76 -6.05 -11.11
CA VAL A 21 -0.63 -5.55 -11.05
C VAL A 21 -0.69 -4.21 -10.31
N ALA A 22 -0.12 -4.12 -9.11
CA ALA A 22 -0.10 -2.88 -8.34
C ALA A 22 0.63 -1.75 -9.07
N ALA A 23 1.79 -2.05 -9.68
CA ALA A 23 2.55 -1.09 -10.47
C ALA A 23 1.75 -0.55 -11.66
N ILE A 24 1.00 -1.41 -12.36
CA ILE A 24 0.11 -1.01 -13.46
C ILE A 24 -1.02 -0.11 -12.94
N LEU A 25 -1.68 -0.48 -11.84
CA LEU A 25 -2.79 0.30 -11.27
C LEU A 25 -2.34 1.69 -10.80
N VAL A 26 -1.19 1.77 -10.13
CA VAL A 26 -0.59 3.06 -9.73
C VAL A 26 -0.22 3.89 -10.97
N SER A 27 0.42 3.28 -11.96
CA SER A 27 0.78 3.97 -13.19
C SER A 27 -0.45 4.49 -13.93
N PHE A 28 -1.52 3.70 -13.99
CA PHE A 28 -2.80 4.13 -14.52
C PHE A 28 -3.34 5.36 -13.77
N ALA A 29 -3.32 5.34 -12.43
CA ALA A 29 -3.78 6.46 -11.61
C ALA A 29 -2.98 7.74 -11.89
N VAL A 30 -1.64 7.64 -11.95
CA VAL A 30 -0.77 8.78 -12.28
C VAL A 30 -1.08 9.33 -13.67
N LEU A 31 -1.23 8.46 -14.67
CA LEU A 31 -1.56 8.88 -16.03
C LEU A 31 -2.92 9.57 -16.10
N VAL A 32 -3.94 9.07 -15.39
CA VAL A 32 -5.26 9.72 -15.32
C VAL A 32 -5.13 11.15 -14.80
N GLU A 33 -4.39 11.37 -13.72
CA GLU A 33 -4.22 12.70 -13.15
C GLU A 33 -3.35 13.62 -14.02
N LEU A 34 -2.39 13.08 -14.76
CA LEU A 34 -1.60 13.86 -15.72
C LEU A 34 -2.47 14.39 -16.87
N PHE A 35 -3.42 13.57 -17.36
CA PHE A 35 -4.34 13.96 -18.42
C PHE A 35 -5.54 14.79 -17.93
N LEU A 36 -5.90 14.66 -16.66
CA LEU A 36 -7.05 15.35 -16.04
C LEU A 36 -6.59 16.20 -14.85
N PRO A 37 -5.94 17.37 -15.08
CA PRO A 37 -5.37 18.20 -14.01
C PRO A 37 -6.38 18.68 -12.95
N SER A 38 -7.68 18.69 -13.28
CA SER A 38 -8.75 19.04 -12.34
C SER A 38 -8.98 17.99 -11.24
N LEU A 39 -8.41 16.78 -11.39
CA LEU A 39 -8.58 15.66 -10.46
C LEU A 39 -7.29 15.37 -9.66
N ARG A 40 -6.32 16.29 -9.69
CA ARG A 40 -5.07 16.15 -8.93
C ARG A 40 -5.33 16.01 -7.42
N GLY A 41 -4.54 15.13 -6.78
CA GLY A 41 -4.72 14.76 -5.39
C GLY A 41 -5.62 13.54 -5.18
N SER A 42 -6.18 12.95 -6.24
CA SER A 42 -7.04 11.76 -6.16
C SER A 42 -6.33 10.45 -6.51
N ILE A 43 -4.99 10.47 -6.59
CA ILE A 43 -4.14 9.36 -7.08
C ILE A 43 -4.44 8.03 -6.36
N ILE A 44 -4.72 8.08 -5.06
CA ILE A 44 -5.08 6.89 -4.28
C ILE A 44 -6.43 6.34 -4.73
N ILE A 45 -7.40 7.21 -4.97
CA ILE A 45 -8.75 6.81 -5.40
C ILE A 45 -8.70 6.13 -6.76
N PHE A 46 -7.95 6.69 -7.71
CA PHE A 46 -7.80 6.09 -9.05
C PHE A 46 -7.05 4.77 -9.05
N ALA A 47 -6.08 4.58 -8.14
CA ALA A 47 -5.43 3.29 -7.96
C ALA A 47 -6.34 2.28 -7.23
N MET A 48 -7.12 2.75 -6.25
CA MET A 48 -7.97 1.92 -5.41
C MET A 48 -9.19 1.36 -6.15
N VAL A 49 -9.90 2.20 -6.94
CA VAL A 49 -11.14 1.80 -7.60
C VAL A 49 -10.99 0.50 -8.41
N PRO A 50 -10.00 0.34 -9.29
CA PRO A 50 -9.80 -0.93 -10.00
C PRO A 50 -9.21 -2.05 -9.12
N ALA A 51 -8.53 -1.72 -8.00
CA ALA A 51 -8.00 -2.71 -7.07
C ALA A 51 -9.08 -3.38 -6.19
N ILE A 52 -10.16 -2.65 -5.87
CA ILE A 52 -11.24 -3.13 -4.98
C ILE A 52 -11.81 -4.48 -5.43
N PRO A 53 -12.31 -4.68 -6.65
CA PRO A 53 -12.96 -5.93 -7.02
C PRO A 53 -12.01 -7.12 -6.92
N MET A 54 -10.74 -6.93 -7.28
CA MET A 54 -9.73 -7.97 -7.23
C MET A 54 -9.35 -8.33 -5.79
N LEU A 55 -8.97 -7.35 -4.97
CA LEU A 55 -8.54 -7.60 -3.59
C LEU A 55 -9.70 -8.07 -2.73
N ARG A 56 -10.91 -7.55 -2.96
CA ARG A 56 -12.11 -8.02 -2.26
C ARG A 56 -12.43 -9.49 -2.56
N SER A 57 -12.28 -9.93 -3.80
CA SER A 57 -12.51 -11.34 -4.13
C SER A 57 -11.51 -12.26 -3.45
N LEU A 58 -10.24 -11.85 -3.32
CA LEU A 58 -9.22 -12.57 -2.56
C LEU A 58 -9.57 -12.67 -1.07
N LEU A 59 -10.05 -11.58 -0.47
CA LEU A 59 -10.45 -11.55 0.94
C LEU A 59 -11.66 -12.46 1.20
N ILE A 60 -12.67 -12.42 0.33
CA ILE A 60 -13.86 -13.27 0.45
C ILE A 60 -13.49 -14.75 0.29
N GLU A 61 -12.63 -15.11 -0.64
CA GLU A 61 -12.19 -16.51 -0.80
C GLU A 61 -11.43 -17.01 0.42
N GLU A 62 -10.64 -16.15 1.08
CA GLU A 62 -9.93 -16.47 2.31
C GLU A 62 -10.92 -16.71 3.46
N GLU A 63 -11.90 -15.81 3.62
CA GLU A 63 -12.94 -15.91 4.64
C GLU A 63 -13.75 -17.21 4.49
N LEU A 64 -14.12 -17.57 3.25
CA LEU A 64 -14.84 -18.82 2.96
C LEU A 64 -13.97 -20.06 3.20
N SER A 65 -12.65 -19.98 3.04
CA SER A 65 -11.74 -21.07 3.37
C SER A 65 -11.63 -21.27 4.88
N ASP A 66 -11.55 -20.18 5.64
CA ASP A 66 -11.48 -20.21 7.11
C ASP A 66 -12.76 -20.75 7.73
N GLU A 67 -13.92 -20.45 7.16
CA GLU A 67 -15.21 -20.94 7.67
C GLU A 67 -15.33 -22.46 7.57
N LYS A 68 -14.70 -23.08 6.57
CA LYS A 68 -14.68 -24.54 6.41
C LYS A 68 -13.76 -25.28 7.39
N GLU A 69 -12.77 -24.58 7.93
CA GLU A 69 -11.75 -25.13 8.81
C GLU A 69 -11.89 -24.68 10.27
N ARG A 70 -13.05 -24.11 10.65
CA ARG A 70 -13.28 -23.63 12.03
C ARG A 70 -13.04 -24.71 13.05
N PRO A 71 -12.19 -24.47 14.08
CA PRO A 71 -11.99 -25.40 15.18
C PRO A 71 -13.31 -25.60 15.94
N ASN A 72 -13.61 -26.84 16.28
CA ASN A 72 -14.86 -27.19 16.99
C ASN A 72 -14.87 -26.76 18.47
N SER A 73 -13.74 -26.32 19.02
CA SER A 73 -13.63 -25.85 20.40
C SER A 73 -12.67 -24.66 20.55
N LEU A 74 -12.90 -23.84 21.60
CA LEU A 74 -11.99 -22.75 21.98
C LEU A 74 -10.57 -23.25 22.31
N PHE A 75 -10.44 -24.48 22.80
CA PHE A 75 -9.16 -25.12 23.14
C PHE A 75 -8.35 -25.46 21.88
N ASP A 76 -9.04 -25.96 20.84
CA ASP A 76 -8.41 -26.23 19.54
C ASP A 76 -8.00 -24.93 18.83
N ALA A 77 -8.74 -23.84 19.07
CA ALA A 77 -8.38 -22.51 18.56
C ALA A 77 -7.07 -21.99 19.16
N PHE A 78 -6.85 -22.15 20.47
CA PHE A 78 -5.61 -21.75 21.16
C PHE A 78 -4.43 -22.66 20.76
N ALA A 79 -4.67 -23.96 20.59
CA ALA A 79 -3.62 -24.89 20.11
C ALA A 79 -3.23 -24.64 18.65
N ALA A 80 -4.08 -23.96 17.89
CA ALA A 80 -3.89 -23.63 16.48
C ALA A 80 -3.19 -22.27 16.22
N GLU A 81 -2.65 -21.59 17.24
CA GLU A 81 -2.02 -20.25 17.06
C GLU A 81 -0.91 -20.25 15.99
N GLY A 82 -0.09 -21.30 15.91
CA GLY A 82 0.89 -21.48 14.83
C GLY A 82 0.24 -21.69 13.45
N THR A 83 -0.99 -22.18 13.41
CA THR A 83 -1.74 -22.49 12.21
C THR A 83 -2.40 -21.24 11.61
N ILE A 84 -2.74 -20.21 12.41
CA ILE A 84 -3.38 -18.97 11.93
C ILE A 84 -2.43 -18.21 11.00
N LEU A 85 -1.18 -18.02 11.41
CA LEU A 85 -0.18 -17.35 10.58
C LEU A 85 0.17 -18.17 9.31
N ALA A 86 0.22 -19.49 9.42
CA ALA A 86 0.43 -20.40 8.28
C ALA A 86 -0.80 -20.38 7.32
N ARG A 87 -1.99 -20.24 7.87
CA ARG A 87 -3.26 -20.20 7.13
C ARG A 87 -3.41 -18.92 6.34
N HIS A 88 -3.15 -17.75 6.96
CA HIS A 88 -3.20 -16.44 6.31
C HIS A 88 -1.89 -16.03 5.60
N GLY A 89 -0.84 -16.85 5.70
CA GLY A 89 0.48 -16.55 5.15
C GLY A 89 0.46 -16.26 3.64
N ARG A 90 -0.41 -16.96 2.91
CA ARG A 90 -0.57 -16.75 1.47
C ARG A 90 -1.20 -15.39 1.16
N LEU A 91 -2.27 -15.01 1.87
CA LEU A 91 -2.90 -13.69 1.72
C LEU A 91 -1.92 -12.57 2.09
N ILE A 92 -1.19 -12.73 3.20
CA ILE A 92 -0.14 -11.79 3.61
C ILE A 92 0.91 -11.64 2.50
N THR A 93 1.35 -12.74 1.90
CA THR A 93 2.32 -12.72 0.80
C THR A 93 1.77 -11.98 -0.42
N ILE A 94 0.53 -12.23 -0.82
CA ILE A 94 -0.14 -11.55 -1.94
C ILE A 94 -0.21 -10.04 -1.69
N LEU A 95 -0.70 -9.65 -0.50
CA LEU A 95 -0.82 -8.25 -0.12
C LEU A 95 0.55 -7.56 0.02
N SER A 96 1.58 -8.29 0.47
CA SER A 96 2.95 -7.76 0.56
C SER A 96 3.54 -7.49 -0.82
N TRP A 97 3.35 -8.37 -1.80
CA TRP A 97 3.77 -8.14 -3.18
C TRP A 97 3.01 -6.97 -3.82
N PHE A 98 1.70 -6.88 -3.57
CA PHE A 98 0.89 -5.76 -4.03
C PHE A 98 1.37 -4.43 -3.42
N PHE A 99 1.60 -4.40 -2.12
CA PHE A 99 2.12 -3.23 -1.41
C PHE A 99 3.49 -2.80 -1.94
N LEU A 100 4.40 -3.77 -2.12
CA LEU A 100 5.74 -3.50 -2.65
C LEU A 100 5.68 -2.93 -4.08
N GLY A 101 4.84 -3.52 -4.94
CA GLY A 101 4.63 -3.03 -6.30
C GLY A 101 4.07 -1.62 -6.34
N ALA A 102 3.09 -1.32 -5.50
CA ALA A 102 2.54 0.02 -5.36
C ALA A 102 3.60 1.02 -4.88
N THR A 103 4.35 0.67 -3.83
CA THR A 103 5.43 1.52 -3.27
C THR A 103 6.49 1.85 -4.32
N VAL A 104 6.98 0.84 -5.04
CA VAL A 104 8.00 1.04 -6.08
C VAL A 104 7.45 1.89 -7.22
N ALA A 105 6.21 1.68 -7.63
CA ALA A 105 5.60 2.48 -8.69
C ALA A 105 5.40 3.95 -8.27
N TYR A 106 4.90 4.21 -7.05
CA TYR A 106 4.80 5.56 -6.53
C TYR A 106 6.17 6.24 -6.44
N ALA A 107 7.19 5.53 -5.92
CA ALA A 107 8.56 6.05 -5.84
C ALA A 107 9.13 6.40 -7.22
N ALA A 108 8.95 5.49 -8.19
CA ALA A 108 9.43 5.70 -9.56
C ALA A 108 8.75 6.92 -10.21
N TRP A 109 7.42 7.01 -10.14
CA TRP A 109 6.71 8.16 -10.70
C TRP A 109 7.08 9.47 -10.00
N TYR A 110 7.16 9.48 -8.66
CA TYR A 110 7.58 10.67 -7.91
C TYR A 110 8.97 11.13 -8.33
N ALA A 111 9.91 10.20 -8.48
CA ALA A 111 11.28 10.52 -8.85
C ALA A 111 11.44 10.96 -10.32
N LEU A 112 10.68 10.37 -11.25
CA LEU A 112 10.77 10.61 -12.70
C LEU A 112 10.04 11.87 -13.16
N LEU A 113 8.97 12.26 -12.47
CA LEU A 113 8.20 13.45 -12.83
C LEU A 113 8.97 14.73 -12.48
N PRO A 114 8.77 15.83 -13.25
CA PRO A 114 9.25 17.16 -12.87
C PRO A 114 8.80 17.54 -11.45
N PRO A 115 9.64 18.27 -10.67
CA PRO A 115 9.35 18.58 -9.27
C PRO A 115 7.99 19.23 -9.04
N GLU A 116 7.58 20.15 -9.91
CA GLU A 116 6.30 20.88 -9.80
C GLU A 116 5.10 19.93 -10.00
N LEU A 117 5.23 18.95 -10.92
CA LEU A 117 4.20 17.96 -11.16
C LEU A 117 4.13 16.95 -10.03
N SER A 118 5.26 16.44 -9.55
CA SER A 118 5.27 15.52 -8.43
C SER A 118 4.72 16.15 -7.16
N ALA A 119 5.09 17.39 -6.84
CA ALA A 119 4.55 18.12 -5.70
C ALA A 119 3.03 18.33 -5.80
N SER A 120 2.53 18.54 -7.01
CA SER A 120 1.08 18.72 -7.22
C SER A 120 0.28 17.41 -7.16
N LEU A 121 0.81 16.32 -7.74
CA LEU A 121 0.15 15.01 -7.77
C LEU A 121 0.16 14.32 -6.40
N TYR A 122 1.23 14.53 -5.62
CA TYR A 122 1.45 13.90 -4.31
C TYR A 122 1.32 14.90 -3.16
N ALA A 123 0.55 15.99 -3.34
CA ALA A 123 0.46 17.08 -2.37
C ALA A 123 0.08 16.59 -0.95
N ASP A 124 -0.90 15.69 -0.85
CA ASP A 124 -1.37 15.17 0.43
C ASP A 124 -0.30 14.29 1.10
N GLN A 125 0.41 13.45 0.32
CA GLN A 125 1.49 12.59 0.82
C GLN A 125 2.70 13.40 1.26
N VAL A 126 3.08 14.43 0.49
CA VAL A 126 4.17 15.35 0.86
C VAL A 126 3.83 16.08 2.16
N SER A 127 2.61 16.60 2.28
CA SER A 127 2.14 17.26 3.51
C SER A 127 2.21 16.33 4.73
N GLU A 128 1.84 15.07 4.58
CA GLU A 128 1.92 14.07 5.66
C GLU A 128 3.38 13.77 6.04
N VAL A 129 4.28 13.60 5.06
CA VAL A 129 5.71 13.40 5.30
C VAL A 129 6.31 14.59 6.03
N GLU A 130 6.01 15.82 5.62
CA GLU A 130 6.47 17.04 6.28
C GLU A 130 5.94 17.14 7.72
N ALA A 131 4.68 16.80 7.95
CA ALA A 131 4.08 16.79 9.28
C ALA A 131 4.82 15.81 10.22
N ILE A 132 5.09 14.58 9.76
CA ILE A 132 5.83 13.57 10.51
C ILE A 132 7.26 14.03 10.79
N GLN A 133 7.95 14.61 9.79
CA GLN A 133 9.31 15.12 9.94
C GLN A 133 9.39 16.29 10.93
N ASN A 134 8.44 17.22 10.88
CA ASN A 134 8.38 18.36 11.79
C ASN A 134 8.15 17.90 13.24
N ILE A 135 7.29 16.91 13.46
CA ILE A 135 7.07 16.34 14.81
C ILE A 135 8.35 15.61 15.26
N ALA A 136 8.94 14.78 14.42
CA ALA A 136 10.13 14.01 14.75
C ALA A 136 11.36 14.93 15.01
N SER A 137 11.51 16.02 14.27
CA SER A 137 12.60 17.00 14.48
C SER A 137 12.45 17.83 15.74
N GLY A 138 11.23 17.96 16.27
CA GLY A 138 10.95 18.58 17.57
C GLY A 138 11.23 17.69 18.78
N MET A 139 11.56 16.43 18.58
CA MET A 139 11.83 15.47 19.67
C MET A 139 13.32 15.47 20.03
N PHE A 140 13.60 15.58 21.34
CA PHE A 140 14.97 15.71 21.83
C PHE A 140 15.67 14.37 22.06
N THR A 141 14.93 13.25 22.12
CA THR A 141 15.49 11.91 22.37
C THR A 141 15.02 10.86 21.36
N GLN A 142 15.88 9.85 21.14
CA GLN A 142 15.51 8.70 20.32
C GLN A 142 14.31 7.93 20.89
N ALA A 143 14.14 7.92 22.21
CA ALA A 143 13.03 7.26 22.87
C ALA A 143 11.70 7.97 22.58
N GLU A 144 11.68 9.30 22.55
CA GLU A 144 10.49 10.08 22.19
C GLU A 144 10.10 9.84 20.73
N SER A 145 11.08 9.87 19.81
CA SER A 145 10.84 9.57 18.40
C SER A 145 10.33 8.13 18.19
N ALA A 146 10.92 7.15 18.86
CA ALA A 146 10.47 5.77 18.80
C ALA A 146 9.05 5.59 19.36
N THR A 147 8.72 6.24 20.48
CA THR A 147 7.38 6.21 21.09
C THR A 147 6.36 6.85 20.17
N PHE A 148 6.69 7.98 19.57
CA PHE A 148 5.82 8.66 18.61
C PHE A 148 5.54 7.76 17.40
N LEU A 149 6.58 7.24 16.76
CA LEU A 149 6.44 6.36 15.58
C LEU A 149 5.64 5.10 15.91
N PHE A 150 5.89 4.49 17.08
CA PHE A 150 5.12 3.34 17.53
C PHE A 150 3.65 3.68 17.73
N THR A 151 3.33 4.78 18.41
CA THR A 151 1.96 5.23 18.67
C THR A 151 1.23 5.56 17.37
N HIS A 152 1.90 6.27 16.46
CA HIS A 152 1.35 6.60 15.14
C HIS A 152 1.03 5.33 14.33
N ASN A 153 1.98 4.38 14.26
CA ASN A 153 1.75 3.12 13.55
C ASN A 153 0.64 2.26 14.19
N MET A 154 0.52 2.28 15.52
CA MET A 154 -0.59 1.62 16.23
C MET A 154 -1.93 2.26 15.93
N GLN A 155 -2.01 3.59 15.82
CA GLN A 155 -3.22 4.29 15.39
C GLN A 155 -3.62 3.91 13.97
N VAL A 156 -2.66 3.89 13.04
CA VAL A 156 -2.90 3.44 11.65
C VAL A 156 -3.40 1.99 11.64
N LEU A 157 -2.75 1.10 12.39
CA LEU A 157 -3.16 -0.32 12.49
C LEU A 157 -4.60 -0.44 13.05
N PHE A 158 -4.93 0.30 14.10
CA PHE A 158 -6.28 0.32 14.66
C PHE A 158 -7.31 0.84 13.65
N LEU A 159 -6.95 1.89 12.91
CA LEU A 159 -7.79 2.44 11.85
C LEU A 159 -8.01 1.43 10.73
N MET A 160 -6.96 0.75 10.29
CA MET A 160 -7.05 -0.34 9.31
C MET A 160 -7.99 -1.46 9.79
N PHE A 161 -7.86 -1.85 11.06
CA PHE A 161 -8.73 -2.85 11.67
C PHE A 161 -10.19 -2.37 11.69
N ALA A 162 -10.44 -1.15 12.16
CA ALA A 162 -11.79 -0.58 12.21
C ALA A 162 -12.44 -0.47 10.81
N PHE A 163 -11.69 -0.03 9.81
CA PHE A 163 -12.18 0.05 8.43
C PHE A 163 -12.29 -1.33 7.74
N SER A 164 -11.53 -2.32 8.19
CA SER A 164 -11.67 -3.70 7.72
C SER A 164 -13.05 -4.27 8.04
N LEU A 165 -13.64 -3.86 9.17
CA LEU A 165 -15.01 -4.23 9.54
C LEU A 165 -16.07 -3.68 8.58
N ILE A 166 -15.75 -2.63 7.81
CA ILE A 166 -16.63 -2.01 6.81
C ILE A 166 -16.25 -2.53 5.42
N HIS A 167 -16.56 -3.79 5.12
CA HIS A 167 -16.40 -4.43 3.79
C HIS A 167 -14.97 -4.45 3.21
N GLY A 168 -13.93 -4.27 4.01
CA GLY A 168 -12.52 -4.35 3.57
C GLY A 168 -12.02 -3.21 2.65
N ILE A 169 -12.88 -2.32 2.17
CA ILE A 169 -12.52 -1.23 1.23
C ILE A 169 -11.56 -0.24 1.89
N GLY A 170 -11.82 0.10 3.17
CA GLY A 170 -10.97 1.00 3.91
C GLY A 170 -9.55 0.48 4.12
N SER A 171 -9.38 -0.84 4.28
CA SER A 171 -8.07 -1.47 4.38
C SER A 171 -7.27 -1.32 3.08
N ILE A 172 -7.91 -1.43 1.92
CA ILE A 172 -7.29 -1.24 0.61
C ILE A 172 -6.82 0.22 0.44
N TYR A 173 -7.67 1.17 0.86
CA TYR A 173 -7.30 2.59 0.87
C TYR A 173 -6.06 2.83 1.71
N LEU A 174 -6.04 2.38 2.97
CA LEU A 174 -4.92 2.57 3.87
C LEU A 174 -3.64 1.86 3.42
N LEU A 175 -3.78 0.68 2.78
CA LEU A 175 -2.66 -0.03 2.18
C LEU A 175 -2.00 0.82 1.08
N LEU A 176 -2.78 1.36 0.16
CA LEU A 176 -2.29 2.21 -0.93
C LEU A 176 -1.79 3.57 -0.42
N TRP A 177 -2.45 4.14 0.59
CA TRP A 177 -2.02 5.37 1.25
C TRP A 177 -0.62 5.22 1.85
N ASN A 178 -0.40 4.18 2.67
CA ASN A 178 0.92 3.93 3.26
C ASN A 178 1.98 3.63 2.19
N ALA A 179 1.63 2.86 1.14
CA ALA A 179 2.52 2.62 0.02
C ALA A 179 2.93 3.91 -0.69
N SER A 180 2.01 4.87 -0.84
CA SER A 180 2.28 6.16 -1.49
C SER A 180 3.17 7.07 -0.65
N ILE A 181 2.97 7.11 0.69
CA ILE A 181 3.84 7.87 1.61
C ILE A 181 5.28 7.34 1.55
N ILE A 182 5.46 6.02 1.67
CA ILE A 182 6.78 5.40 1.58
C ILE A 182 7.37 5.63 0.18
N GLY A 183 6.54 5.54 -0.86
CA GLY A 183 6.93 5.82 -2.24
C GLY A 183 7.47 7.24 -2.43
N VAL A 184 6.81 8.25 -1.86
CA VAL A 184 7.26 9.65 -1.88
C VAL A 184 8.62 9.79 -1.19
N VAL A 185 8.79 9.23 0.01
CA VAL A 185 10.05 9.29 0.75
C VAL A 185 11.19 8.65 -0.04
N ILE A 186 10.99 7.47 -0.60
CA ILE A 186 11.99 6.77 -1.43
C ILE A 186 12.28 7.56 -2.70
N GLY A 187 11.24 8.05 -3.39
CA GLY A 187 11.37 8.81 -4.63
C GLY A 187 12.14 10.11 -4.44
N GLU A 188 11.94 10.79 -3.31
CA GLU A 188 12.69 11.99 -2.93
C GLU A 188 14.17 11.69 -2.70
N GLN A 189 14.49 10.58 -2.00
CA GLN A 189 15.87 10.15 -1.80
C GLN A 189 16.57 9.79 -3.13
N VAL A 190 15.87 9.08 -4.02
CA VAL A 190 16.40 8.73 -5.35
C VAL A 190 16.67 9.97 -6.17
N ARG A 191 15.77 10.97 -6.13
CA ARG A 191 15.98 12.27 -6.79
C ARG A 191 17.14 13.03 -6.19
N GLY A 192 17.22 13.14 -4.85
CA GLY A 192 18.29 13.84 -4.13
C GLY A 192 19.68 13.21 -4.30
N ALA A 193 19.75 11.88 -4.50
CA ALA A 193 21.00 11.19 -4.78
C ALA A 193 21.56 11.43 -6.19
N GLY A 194 20.86 12.19 -7.04
CA GLY A 194 21.30 12.48 -8.41
C GLY A 194 21.28 11.28 -9.36
N ILE A 195 20.68 10.15 -8.96
CA ILE A 195 20.65 8.92 -9.76
C ILE A 195 19.96 9.17 -11.11
N ILE A 196 18.92 9.99 -11.11
CA ILE A 196 18.16 10.32 -12.31
C ILE A 196 18.88 11.29 -13.22
N SER A 197 19.56 12.31 -12.66
CA SER A 197 20.36 13.25 -13.45
C SER A 197 21.51 12.54 -14.17
N GLY A 198 22.08 11.50 -13.57
CA GLY A 198 23.09 10.65 -14.21
C GLY A 198 22.55 9.79 -15.36
N LEU A 199 21.26 9.42 -15.33
CA LEU A 199 20.61 8.62 -16.36
C LEU A 199 20.07 9.46 -17.52
N THR A 200 19.67 10.70 -17.28
CA THR A 200 19.05 11.58 -18.29
C THR A 200 20.04 12.46 -19.02
N GLY A 201 21.28 12.55 -18.54
CA GLY A 201 22.36 13.32 -19.21
C GLY A 201 22.15 14.84 -19.28
N PHE A 202 21.26 15.38 -18.41
CA PHE A 202 21.00 16.82 -18.30
C PHE A 202 21.36 17.36 -16.94
#